data_054d51a8670ccdf511101bf242fa0f7d
#
_entry.id   054d51a8670ccdf511101bf242fa0f7d
#
_cell.length_a   1.000
_cell.length_b   1.000
_cell.length_c   1.000
_cell.angle_alpha   90.00
_cell.angle_beta   90.00
_cell.angle_gamma   90.00
#
_symmetry.space_group_name_H-M   'P 1'
#
loop_
_entity.id
_entity.type
_entity.pdbx_description
1 polymer ?
#
loop_
_entity_poly.entity_id
_entity_poly.type
_entity_poly.pdbx_seq_one_letter_code
_entity_poly.pdbx_strand_id
1 'polypeptide(L)'
;MKYDVVIKNGTIIDPKRRKSTIANLGILNGKISSITSEEIEGVVEIEVKDKIVCPGIIDIHAHVEGNIDCAKVMAAMGVTTVYNGNCGMSPENLKTFYKDNEYFLINQIEQIGHTNLRELVGVYDRYKSSGDEEIEKMKSMLKEAFEDGVSGLSFGLEYVPGSSRKEVLELSRVAAKYGKLISIHTRGDSYGGLATLREAIDITRKTGAAVNISHLTYQFGMGMATEALNMIEEALEEGLDISVDSGLYSGFATAIGSAVFDEGCLEKWGCDYNSLIAGTGKYKGQRLTKEIYEELRRDYPEETGIGMVGEESEVFEILEKPYVMVCTDGGTLYDNGIPGHPQDAGTYPKFFRTMVKEQHRISWMEAIDRCTYMPAKRLGLKNKGTIEVGADADILIFDPKVIEDKANYPCFGSTEARPEGIQYVFVNGVMTVKGKEVLDVNAGTIIKDKCEVWKWE
;
A
#
# COMPACT_ATOMS: atom_id res chain seq x y z
N MET A 1 -15.13 -33.42 -13.88
CA MET A 1 -13.76 -32.84 -13.85
C MET A 1 -13.45 -32.61 -12.39
N LYS A 2 -12.31 -33.04 -11.86
CA LYS A 2 -11.96 -32.84 -10.45
C LYS A 2 -11.07 -31.61 -10.36
N TYR A 3 -11.45 -30.66 -9.51
CA TYR A 3 -10.69 -29.42 -9.28
C TYR A 3 -9.54 -29.66 -8.27
N ASP A 4 -8.52 -28.80 -8.25
CA ASP A 4 -7.48 -28.84 -7.25
C ASP A 4 -8.06 -28.45 -5.88
N VAL A 5 -8.84 -27.37 -5.85
CA VAL A 5 -9.55 -26.89 -4.67
C VAL A 5 -11.00 -26.55 -5.02
N VAL A 6 -11.93 -26.90 -4.14
CA VAL A 6 -13.33 -26.44 -4.18
C VAL A 6 -13.66 -25.71 -2.90
N ILE A 7 -14.13 -24.48 -3.04
CA ILE A 7 -14.64 -23.65 -1.95
C ILE A 7 -16.17 -23.72 -2.02
N LYS A 8 -16.81 -24.25 -0.97
CA LYS A 8 -18.24 -24.57 -0.97
C LYS A 8 -19.08 -23.59 -0.17
N ASN A 9 -20.25 -23.24 -0.71
CA ASN A 9 -21.31 -22.50 -0.01
C ASN A 9 -20.93 -21.11 0.50
N GLY A 10 -19.91 -20.49 -0.08
CA GLY A 10 -19.47 -19.14 0.30
C GLY A 10 -20.35 -18.03 -0.29
N THR A 11 -20.47 -16.92 0.41
CA THR A 11 -21.00 -15.68 -0.13
C THR A 11 -19.91 -15.01 -0.97
N ILE A 12 -19.94 -15.26 -2.28
CA ILE A 12 -18.98 -14.69 -3.23
C ILE A 12 -19.35 -13.23 -3.49
N ILE A 13 -18.39 -12.32 -3.28
CA ILE A 13 -18.49 -10.90 -3.64
C ILE A 13 -17.51 -10.62 -4.76
N ASP A 14 -18.04 -10.23 -5.94
CA ASP A 14 -17.25 -9.81 -7.10
C ASP A 14 -17.43 -8.29 -7.30
N PRO A 15 -16.45 -7.46 -6.96
CA PRO A 15 -16.54 -6.00 -7.06
C PRO A 15 -16.56 -5.53 -8.52
N LYS A 16 -15.86 -6.19 -9.44
CA LYS A 16 -15.86 -5.85 -10.88
C LYS A 16 -17.25 -5.90 -11.49
N ARG A 17 -18.04 -6.92 -11.13
CA ARG A 17 -19.42 -7.11 -11.61
C ARG A 17 -20.46 -6.53 -10.66
N ARG A 18 -20.03 -6.00 -9.51
CA ARG A 18 -20.90 -5.53 -8.41
C ARG A 18 -21.97 -6.57 -8.02
N LYS A 19 -21.54 -7.83 -7.93
CA LYS A 19 -22.43 -8.97 -7.71
C LYS A 19 -22.06 -9.71 -6.41
N SER A 20 -23.10 -10.09 -5.65
CA SER A 20 -22.98 -10.99 -4.51
C SER A 20 -23.87 -12.22 -4.74
N THR A 21 -23.34 -13.44 -4.52
CA THR A 21 -24.08 -14.69 -4.70
C THR A 21 -23.53 -15.79 -3.81
N ILE A 22 -24.39 -16.71 -3.36
CA ILE A 22 -23.94 -17.94 -2.69
C ILE A 22 -23.67 -18.98 -3.78
N ALA A 23 -22.43 -19.48 -3.83
CA ALA A 23 -22.02 -20.46 -4.84
C ALA A 23 -20.83 -21.30 -4.39
N ASN A 24 -20.54 -22.34 -5.17
CA ASN A 24 -19.31 -23.13 -5.10
C ASN A 24 -18.32 -22.58 -6.12
N LEU A 25 -17.05 -22.53 -5.75
CA LEU A 25 -15.96 -22.04 -6.59
C LEU A 25 -14.93 -23.16 -6.77
N GLY A 26 -14.64 -23.52 -8.02
CA GLY A 26 -13.63 -24.52 -8.39
C GLY A 26 -12.36 -23.87 -8.91
N ILE A 27 -11.22 -24.22 -8.31
CA ILE A 27 -9.87 -23.79 -8.68
C ILE A 27 -9.17 -24.93 -9.40
N LEU A 28 -8.55 -24.63 -10.54
CA LEU A 28 -7.75 -25.58 -11.32
C LEU A 28 -6.56 -24.86 -11.96
N ASN A 29 -5.36 -25.40 -11.73
CA ASN A 29 -4.11 -24.84 -12.27
C ASN A 29 -3.94 -23.34 -11.94
N GLY A 30 -4.19 -22.96 -10.69
CA GLY A 30 -4.02 -21.59 -10.20
C GLY A 30 -5.08 -20.58 -10.67
N LYS A 31 -6.12 -21.04 -11.40
CA LYS A 31 -7.18 -20.18 -11.93
C LYS A 31 -8.55 -20.56 -11.37
N ILE A 32 -9.43 -19.58 -11.30
CA ILE A 32 -10.86 -19.82 -11.05
C ILE A 32 -11.44 -20.47 -12.33
N SER A 33 -11.85 -21.72 -12.21
CA SER A 33 -12.32 -22.49 -13.36
C SER A 33 -13.84 -22.72 -13.37
N SER A 34 -14.50 -22.57 -12.21
CA SER A 34 -15.96 -22.71 -12.11
C SER A 34 -16.51 -21.83 -10.99
N ILE A 35 -17.69 -21.28 -11.21
CA ILE A 35 -18.53 -20.63 -10.18
C ILE A 35 -19.96 -21.14 -10.46
N THR A 36 -20.51 -21.96 -9.56
CA THR A 36 -21.78 -22.64 -9.78
C THR A 36 -22.53 -22.88 -8.48
N SER A 37 -23.86 -22.98 -8.56
CA SER A 37 -24.69 -23.48 -7.45
C SER A 37 -24.75 -25.03 -7.38
N GLU A 38 -24.25 -25.72 -8.40
CA GLU A 38 -24.23 -27.18 -8.46
C GLU A 38 -23.08 -27.72 -7.60
N GLU A 39 -23.24 -28.97 -7.11
CA GLU A 39 -22.16 -29.68 -6.44
C GLU A 39 -21.02 -29.97 -7.42
N ILE A 40 -19.79 -29.65 -6.98
CA ILE A 40 -18.55 -29.93 -7.69
C ILE A 40 -17.54 -30.60 -6.75
N GLU A 41 -16.65 -31.42 -7.32
CA GLU A 41 -15.69 -32.21 -6.53
C GLU A 41 -14.25 -31.67 -6.72
N GLY A 42 -13.50 -31.63 -5.63
CA GLY A 42 -12.09 -31.22 -5.59
C GLY A 42 -11.18 -32.24 -4.94
N VAL A 43 -9.87 -32.06 -5.09
CA VAL A 43 -8.86 -32.78 -4.30
C VAL A 43 -8.91 -32.29 -2.86
N VAL A 44 -9.01 -30.97 -2.69
CA VAL A 44 -9.25 -30.28 -1.41
C VAL A 44 -10.64 -29.64 -1.47
N GLU A 45 -11.47 -29.89 -0.49
CA GLU A 45 -12.80 -29.29 -0.36
C GLU A 45 -12.90 -28.51 0.94
N ILE A 46 -13.37 -27.27 0.88
CA ILE A 46 -13.43 -26.33 2.02
C ILE A 46 -14.86 -25.79 2.13
N GLU A 47 -15.52 -26.11 3.24
CA GLU A 47 -16.85 -25.58 3.55
C GLU A 47 -16.71 -24.18 4.18
N VAL A 48 -17.35 -23.18 3.58
CA VAL A 48 -17.27 -21.78 4.00
C VAL A 48 -18.63 -21.09 4.09
N LYS A 49 -19.65 -21.88 4.50
CA LYS A 49 -20.99 -21.35 4.73
C LYS A 49 -20.95 -20.15 5.68
N ASP A 50 -21.73 -19.10 5.36
CA ASP A 50 -21.82 -17.84 6.11
C ASP A 50 -20.51 -17.03 6.12
N LYS A 51 -19.53 -17.34 5.27
CA LYS A 51 -18.29 -16.56 5.10
C LYS A 51 -18.35 -15.79 3.79
N ILE A 52 -17.58 -14.69 3.74
CA ILE A 52 -17.35 -13.94 2.51
C ILE A 52 -16.16 -14.56 1.78
N VAL A 53 -16.34 -14.76 0.48
CA VAL A 53 -15.30 -15.14 -0.48
C VAL A 53 -15.14 -13.99 -1.44
N CYS A 54 -13.99 -13.34 -1.46
CA CYS A 54 -13.73 -12.19 -2.31
C CYS A 54 -12.34 -12.29 -2.96
N PRO A 55 -12.01 -11.42 -3.92
CA PRO A 55 -10.65 -11.35 -4.43
C PRO A 55 -9.66 -11.11 -3.29
N GLY A 56 -8.46 -11.64 -3.43
CA GLY A 56 -7.35 -11.32 -2.54
C GLY A 56 -7.02 -9.83 -2.58
N ILE A 57 -6.61 -9.29 -1.46
CA ILE A 57 -6.30 -7.87 -1.30
C ILE A 57 -5.06 -7.52 -2.12
N ILE A 58 -5.13 -6.39 -2.82
CA ILE A 58 -4.01 -5.77 -3.53
C ILE A 58 -3.65 -4.49 -2.79
N ASP A 59 -2.52 -4.51 -2.10
CA ASP A 59 -2.00 -3.34 -1.42
C ASP A 59 -1.28 -2.44 -2.42
N ILE A 60 -1.85 -1.28 -2.68
CA ILE A 60 -1.33 -0.32 -3.67
C ILE A 60 -0.16 0.51 -3.13
N HIS A 61 0.12 0.43 -1.83
CA HIS A 61 1.20 1.16 -1.20
C HIS A 61 1.81 0.33 -0.06
N ALA A 62 2.87 -0.40 -0.37
CA ALA A 62 3.59 -1.24 0.57
C ALA A 62 5.11 -1.09 0.41
N HIS A 63 5.87 -1.62 1.38
CA HIS A 63 7.32 -1.62 1.47
C HIS A 63 7.84 -3.01 1.85
N VAL A 64 7.38 -4.05 1.16
CA VAL A 64 7.74 -5.45 1.43
C VAL A 64 9.09 -5.82 0.83
N GLU A 65 9.37 -5.38 -0.38
CA GLU A 65 10.64 -5.53 -1.14
C GLU A 65 11.40 -6.83 -0.84
N GLY A 66 10.74 -7.98 -1.02
CA GLY A 66 11.33 -9.30 -0.81
C GLY A 66 11.53 -9.72 0.65
N ASN A 67 11.08 -8.95 1.63
CA ASN A 67 11.13 -9.33 3.03
C ASN A 67 10.02 -10.34 3.35
N ILE A 68 10.43 -11.59 3.66
CA ILE A 68 9.49 -12.68 3.89
C ILE A 68 8.66 -12.49 5.18
N ASP A 69 9.20 -11.85 6.19
CA ASP A 69 8.47 -11.62 7.44
C ASP A 69 7.41 -10.54 7.25
N CYS A 70 7.70 -9.48 6.47
CA CYS A 70 6.68 -8.54 5.99
C CYS A 70 5.58 -9.25 5.22
N ALA A 71 5.95 -10.08 4.24
CA ALA A 71 5.00 -10.81 3.43
C ALA A 71 4.09 -11.73 4.25
N LYS A 72 4.62 -12.38 5.30
CA LYS A 72 3.82 -13.21 6.23
C LYS A 72 2.79 -12.38 7.01
N VAL A 73 3.18 -11.20 7.47
CA VAL A 73 2.28 -10.29 8.19
C VAL A 73 1.19 -9.79 7.24
N MET A 74 1.55 -9.37 6.02
CA MET A 74 0.60 -8.93 5.00
C MET A 74 -0.36 -10.05 4.58
N ALA A 75 0.14 -11.26 4.32
CA ALA A 75 -0.70 -12.41 3.96
C ALA A 75 -1.72 -12.73 5.06
N ALA A 76 -1.33 -12.60 6.34
CA ALA A 76 -2.22 -12.82 7.49
C ALA A 76 -3.42 -11.86 7.54
N MET A 77 -3.34 -10.69 6.87
CA MET A 77 -4.46 -9.75 6.70
C MET A 77 -5.30 -10.02 5.44
N GLY A 78 -4.88 -10.96 4.58
CA GLY A 78 -5.56 -11.26 3.32
C GLY A 78 -4.91 -10.66 2.07
N VAL A 79 -3.73 -10.03 2.21
CA VAL A 79 -2.99 -9.46 1.08
C VAL A 79 -2.41 -10.59 0.23
N THR A 80 -2.64 -10.52 -1.07
CA THR A 80 -2.14 -11.47 -2.07
C THR A 80 -1.20 -10.84 -3.08
N THR A 81 -1.23 -9.52 -3.19
CA THR A 81 -0.39 -8.74 -4.11
C THR A 81 -0.01 -7.41 -3.46
N VAL A 82 1.25 -7.03 -3.58
CA VAL A 82 1.78 -5.74 -3.09
C VAL A 82 2.39 -4.93 -4.23
N TYR A 83 2.17 -3.62 -4.19
CA TYR A 83 2.82 -2.64 -5.05
C TYR A 83 3.87 -1.93 -4.21
N ASN A 84 5.11 -2.29 -4.41
CA ASN A 84 6.29 -1.87 -3.65
C ASN A 84 7.03 -0.70 -4.30
N GLY A 85 8.12 -0.28 -3.69
CA GLY A 85 8.97 0.79 -4.22
C GLY A 85 8.35 2.16 -4.02
N ASN A 86 7.54 2.34 -2.99
CA ASN A 86 6.86 3.60 -2.68
C ASN A 86 7.77 4.62 -1.97
N CYS A 87 7.28 5.84 -1.78
CA CYS A 87 7.96 6.93 -1.04
C CYS A 87 9.37 7.25 -1.53
N GLY A 88 9.65 6.99 -2.81
CA GLY A 88 10.95 7.27 -3.44
C GLY A 88 12.02 6.22 -3.16
N MET A 89 11.70 5.10 -2.53
CA MET A 89 12.63 4.02 -2.20
C MET A 89 12.31 2.74 -2.97
N SER A 90 13.34 2.01 -3.37
CA SER A 90 13.23 0.71 -4.05
C SER A 90 14.51 -0.09 -3.86
N PRO A 91 14.55 -1.38 -4.21
CA PRO A 91 15.80 -2.11 -4.29
C PRO A 91 16.81 -1.42 -5.24
N GLU A 92 18.08 -1.34 -4.84
CA GLU A 92 19.13 -0.68 -5.64
C GLU A 92 19.28 -1.29 -7.03
N ASN A 93 19.16 -2.61 -7.13
CA ASN A 93 19.27 -3.36 -8.37
C ASN A 93 18.03 -4.23 -8.61
N LEU A 94 17.07 -3.69 -9.32
CA LEU A 94 15.81 -4.36 -9.62
C LEU A 94 15.97 -5.64 -10.46
N LYS A 95 16.99 -5.73 -11.33
CA LYS A 95 17.26 -6.96 -12.10
C LYS A 95 17.67 -8.11 -11.19
N THR A 96 18.56 -7.85 -10.23
CA THR A 96 18.98 -8.81 -9.22
C THR A 96 17.81 -9.15 -8.30
N PHE A 97 17.08 -8.15 -7.82
CA PHE A 97 15.90 -8.32 -7.00
C PHE A 97 14.86 -9.25 -7.65
N TYR A 98 14.54 -9.03 -8.94
CA TYR A 98 13.58 -9.87 -9.67
C TYR A 98 14.04 -11.32 -9.80
N LYS A 99 15.35 -11.56 -9.94
CA LYS A 99 15.89 -12.90 -10.02
C LYS A 99 15.84 -13.64 -8.68
N ASP A 100 16.17 -12.91 -7.60
CA ASP A 100 16.26 -13.48 -6.25
C ASP A 100 14.86 -13.71 -5.63
N ASN A 101 13.85 -12.99 -6.11
CA ASN A 101 12.45 -13.05 -5.63
C ASN A 101 11.48 -13.61 -6.70
N GLU A 102 11.95 -14.41 -7.67
CA GLU A 102 11.09 -15.00 -8.72
C GLU A 102 9.90 -15.75 -8.12
N TYR A 103 10.11 -16.42 -7.00
CA TYR A 103 9.09 -17.13 -6.22
C TYR A 103 9.06 -16.56 -4.80
N PHE A 104 7.88 -16.19 -4.34
CA PHE A 104 7.68 -15.56 -3.06
C PHE A 104 6.36 -15.98 -2.42
N LEU A 105 6.04 -15.54 -1.20
CA LEU A 105 4.78 -15.90 -0.54
C LEU A 105 3.57 -15.25 -1.20
N ILE A 106 3.69 -13.98 -1.57
CA ILE A 106 2.66 -13.16 -2.22
C ILE A 106 3.20 -12.55 -3.52
N ASN A 107 2.32 -12.10 -4.41
CA ASN A 107 2.74 -11.42 -5.64
C ASN A 107 3.36 -10.05 -5.32
N GLN A 108 4.39 -9.68 -6.06
CA GLN A 108 5.08 -8.39 -5.93
C GLN A 108 5.11 -7.65 -7.27
N ILE A 109 4.89 -6.36 -7.21
CA ILE A 109 5.01 -5.40 -8.32
C ILE A 109 5.92 -4.28 -7.84
N GLU A 110 6.94 -3.91 -8.61
CA GLU A 110 7.95 -2.94 -8.17
C GLU A 110 7.89 -1.65 -8.97
N GLN A 111 8.04 -0.54 -8.25
CA GLN A 111 8.37 0.77 -8.78
C GLN A 111 9.87 1.04 -8.63
N ILE A 112 10.40 2.02 -9.36
CA ILE A 112 11.72 2.55 -9.09
C ILE A 112 11.61 3.81 -8.23
N GLY A 113 12.39 3.86 -7.16
CA GLY A 113 12.39 4.99 -6.23
C GLY A 113 13.26 6.15 -6.72
N HIS A 114 12.73 7.36 -6.62
CA HIS A 114 13.45 8.59 -6.98
C HIS A 114 14.69 8.82 -6.09
N THR A 115 14.62 8.53 -4.79
CA THR A 115 15.75 8.63 -3.87
C THR A 115 16.90 7.73 -4.31
N ASN A 116 16.59 6.48 -4.70
CA ASN A 116 17.61 5.55 -5.21
C ASN A 116 18.22 6.06 -6.53
N LEU A 117 17.41 6.64 -7.44
CA LEU A 117 17.95 7.24 -8.66
C LEU A 117 18.94 8.37 -8.34
N ARG A 118 18.65 9.22 -7.35
CA ARG A 118 19.55 10.28 -6.89
C ARG A 118 20.85 9.72 -6.35
N GLU A 119 20.79 8.71 -5.50
CA GLU A 119 21.96 8.04 -4.92
C GLU A 119 22.84 7.39 -6.00
N LEU A 120 22.23 6.70 -6.96
CA LEU A 120 22.93 6.05 -8.07
C LEU A 120 23.66 7.04 -8.99
N VAL A 121 23.24 8.31 -9.05
CA VAL A 121 23.97 9.37 -9.79
C VAL A 121 24.88 10.21 -8.88
N GLY A 122 25.03 9.83 -7.60
CA GLY A 122 25.96 10.46 -6.65
C GLY A 122 25.39 11.64 -5.85
N VAL A 123 24.07 11.81 -5.82
CA VAL A 123 23.40 12.88 -5.03
C VAL A 123 22.86 12.27 -3.73
N TYR A 124 23.75 12.06 -2.76
CA TYR A 124 23.43 11.48 -1.44
C TYR A 124 22.85 12.49 -0.44
N ASP A 125 23.20 13.77 -0.60
CA ASP A 125 22.66 14.82 0.27
C ASP A 125 21.20 15.12 -0.09
N ARG A 126 20.30 14.81 0.85
CA ARG A 126 18.85 15.00 0.69
C ARG A 126 18.44 16.46 0.50
N TYR A 127 19.26 17.42 0.91
CA TYR A 127 18.99 18.86 0.82
C TYR A 127 19.60 19.51 -0.42
N LYS A 128 20.42 18.77 -1.18
CA LYS A 128 21.08 19.27 -2.39
C LYS A 128 20.19 19.01 -3.61
N SER A 129 20.07 19.98 -4.49
CA SER A 129 19.42 19.79 -5.80
C SER A 129 20.35 19.05 -6.77
N SER A 130 19.79 18.19 -7.63
CA SER A 130 20.50 17.60 -8.75
C SER A 130 20.74 18.64 -9.84
N GLY A 131 21.91 18.59 -10.48
CA GLY A 131 22.20 19.37 -11.68
C GLY A 131 21.62 18.73 -12.95
N ASP A 132 21.80 19.40 -14.08
CA ASP A 132 21.23 18.94 -15.35
C ASP A 132 21.84 17.61 -15.81
N GLU A 133 23.13 17.38 -15.52
CA GLU A 133 23.80 16.13 -15.87
C GLU A 133 23.25 14.95 -15.06
N GLU A 134 23.05 15.11 -13.74
CA GLU A 134 22.46 14.10 -12.89
C GLU A 134 21.02 13.79 -13.30
N ILE A 135 20.23 14.82 -13.62
CA ILE A 135 18.84 14.63 -14.10
C ILE A 135 18.83 13.82 -15.41
N GLU A 136 19.69 14.10 -16.37
CA GLU A 136 19.74 13.33 -17.63
C GLU A 136 20.19 11.87 -17.39
N LYS A 137 21.12 11.63 -16.46
CA LYS A 137 21.49 10.26 -16.06
C LYS A 137 20.30 9.53 -15.42
N MET A 138 19.59 10.16 -14.47
CA MET A 138 18.38 9.56 -13.85
C MET A 138 17.31 9.24 -14.90
N LYS A 139 17.07 10.14 -15.88
CA LYS A 139 16.15 9.90 -17.00
C LYS A 139 16.55 8.68 -17.85
N SER A 140 17.86 8.47 -18.07
CA SER A 140 18.34 7.30 -18.80
C SER A 140 18.12 6.02 -18.04
N MET A 141 18.46 6.02 -16.74
CA MET A 141 18.25 4.86 -15.84
C MET A 141 16.76 4.52 -15.71
N LEU A 142 15.90 5.52 -15.58
CA LEU A 142 14.45 5.36 -15.52
C LEU A 142 13.87 4.70 -16.77
N LYS A 143 14.35 5.09 -17.97
CA LYS A 143 13.95 4.45 -19.23
C LYS A 143 14.37 2.99 -19.27
N GLU A 144 15.61 2.70 -18.91
CA GLU A 144 16.12 1.31 -18.83
C GLU A 144 15.30 0.48 -17.85
N ALA A 145 14.98 1.00 -16.66
CA ALA A 145 14.15 0.31 -15.69
C ALA A 145 12.75 -0.03 -16.24
N PHE A 146 12.10 0.89 -16.95
CA PHE A 146 10.80 0.63 -17.57
C PHE A 146 10.87 -0.41 -18.69
N GLU A 147 11.95 -0.42 -19.48
CA GLU A 147 12.20 -1.45 -20.51
C GLU A 147 12.45 -2.83 -19.89
N ASP A 148 12.99 -2.90 -18.68
CA ASP A 148 13.18 -4.13 -17.90
C ASP A 148 11.91 -4.64 -17.20
N GLY A 149 10.82 -3.88 -17.26
CA GLY A 149 9.50 -4.27 -16.76
C GLY A 149 9.16 -3.72 -15.36
N VAL A 150 9.81 -2.62 -14.94
CA VAL A 150 9.41 -1.85 -13.76
C VAL A 150 8.09 -1.15 -14.04
N SER A 151 7.17 -1.16 -13.05
CA SER A 151 5.79 -0.77 -13.28
C SER A 151 5.49 0.71 -13.03
N GLY A 152 6.38 1.44 -12.35
CA GLY A 152 6.13 2.84 -12.03
C GLY A 152 7.38 3.57 -11.52
N LEU A 153 7.17 4.84 -11.21
CA LEU A 153 8.13 5.71 -10.54
C LEU A 153 7.52 6.19 -9.24
N SER A 154 8.28 6.18 -8.15
CA SER A 154 7.82 6.77 -6.91
C SER A 154 8.66 7.97 -6.48
N PHE A 155 8.00 8.97 -5.92
CA PHE A 155 8.62 10.12 -5.27
C PHE A 155 8.33 10.12 -3.78
N GLY A 156 9.36 10.39 -2.98
CA GLY A 156 9.25 10.70 -1.56
C GLY A 156 9.81 12.09 -1.30
N LEU A 157 9.08 13.13 -1.72
CA LEU A 157 9.63 14.48 -1.80
C LEU A 157 9.91 15.12 -0.45
N GLU A 158 9.22 14.70 0.61
CA GLU A 158 9.50 15.13 1.97
C GLU A 158 10.81 14.52 2.51
N TYR A 159 11.19 13.32 2.04
CA TYR A 159 12.46 12.67 2.40
C TYR A 159 13.68 13.28 1.70
N VAL A 160 13.48 13.89 0.54
CA VAL A 160 14.54 14.55 -0.25
C VAL A 160 14.14 15.98 -0.62
N PRO A 161 14.02 16.87 0.39
CA PRO A 161 13.50 18.23 0.20
C PRO A 161 14.31 19.08 -0.78
N GLY A 162 15.59 18.76 -1.03
CA GLY A 162 16.45 19.40 -2.00
C GLY A 162 16.10 19.10 -3.47
N SER A 163 15.23 18.10 -3.74
CA SER A 163 14.85 17.80 -5.13
C SER A 163 14.13 18.97 -5.78
N SER A 164 14.63 19.40 -6.95
CA SER A 164 14.07 20.56 -7.64
C SER A 164 12.79 20.21 -8.39
N ARG A 165 11.90 21.20 -8.57
CA ARG A 165 10.70 21.04 -9.40
C ARG A 165 11.03 20.64 -10.84
N LYS A 166 12.17 21.09 -11.37
CA LYS A 166 12.68 20.69 -12.69
C LYS A 166 12.96 19.20 -12.72
N GLU A 167 13.70 18.68 -11.74
CA GLU A 167 14.02 17.26 -11.58
C GLU A 167 12.76 16.40 -11.56
N VAL A 168 11.80 16.74 -10.71
CA VAL A 168 10.51 16.03 -10.59
C VAL A 168 9.75 16.01 -11.92
N LEU A 169 9.63 17.17 -12.61
CA LEU A 169 8.89 17.25 -13.87
C LEU A 169 9.60 16.52 -15.02
N GLU A 170 10.94 16.57 -15.10
CA GLU A 170 11.69 15.86 -16.15
C GLU A 170 11.55 14.34 -16.03
N LEU A 171 11.63 13.78 -14.80
CA LEU A 171 11.41 12.36 -14.56
C LEU A 171 9.93 11.98 -14.82
N SER A 172 9.00 12.82 -14.41
CA SER A 172 7.57 12.60 -14.65
C SER A 172 7.22 12.57 -16.15
N ARG A 173 7.87 13.38 -17.00
CA ARG A 173 7.73 13.31 -18.46
C ARG A 173 8.19 11.97 -19.03
N VAL A 174 9.23 11.37 -18.44
CA VAL A 174 9.67 10.03 -18.84
C VAL A 174 8.58 9.01 -18.46
N ALA A 175 8.08 9.04 -17.23
CA ALA A 175 7.01 8.14 -16.80
C ALA A 175 5.75 8.28 -17.67
N ALA A 176 5.31 9.51 -17.95
CA ALA A 176 4.18 9.79 -18.85
C ALA A 176 4.37 9.20 -20.25
N LYS A 177 5.58 9.35 -20.84
CA LYS A 177 5.89 8.81 -22.17
C LYS A 177 5.80 7.28 -22.21
N TYR A 178 6.14 6.60 -21.14
CA TYR A 178 6.06 5.14 -21.03
C TYR A 178 4.70 4.64 -20.48
N GLY A 179 3.74 5.56 -20.23
CA GLY A 179 2.43 5.21 -19.66
C GLY A 179 2.51 4.61 -18.26
N LYS A 180 3.50 5.03 -17.45
CA LYS A 180 3.76 4.48 -16.13
C LYS A 180 3.14 5.32 -15.04
N LEU A 181 2.64 4.64 -13.99
CA LEU A 181 2.11 5.29 -12.81
C LEU A 181 3.22 5.98 -12.01
N ILE A 182 2.92 7.16 -11.49
CA ILE A 182 3.75 7.87 -10.52
C ILE A 182 3.04 7.80 -9.16
N SER A 183 3.67 7.18 -8.16
CA SER A 183 3.23 7.29 -6.76
C SER A 183 3.99 8.43 -6.08
N ILE A 184 3.29 9.27 -5.33
CA ILE A 184 3.91 10.45 -4.73
C ILE A 184 3.54 10.66 -3.26
N HIS A 185 4.54 10.50 -2.38
CA HIS A 185 4.58 11.10 -1.07
C HIS A 185 4.93 12.59 -1.27
N THR A 186 4.02 13.50 -0.95
CA THR A 186 4.16 14.93 -1.25
C THR A 186 5.34 15.56 -0.49
N ARG A 187 5.70 16.79 -0.83
CA ARG A 187 6.89 17.46 -0.27
C ARG A 187 6.70 17.94 1.17
N GLY A 188 5.50 17.84 1.69
CA GLY A 188 5.18 18.23 3.06
C GLY A 188 3.74 17.96 3.38
N ASP A 189 3.42 18.04 4.65
CA ASP A 189 2.17 17.70 5.27
C ASP A 189 1.54 18.88 6.01
N SER A 190 0.41 18.65 6.68
CA SER A 190 -0.28 19.63 7.52
C SER A 190 -0.61 20.94 6.78
N TYR A 191 -0.59 22.10 7.44
CA TYR A 191 -0.95 23.40 6.85
C TYR A 191 -0.09 23.81 5.66
N GLY A 192 1.20 23.48 5.65
CA GLY A 192 2.10 23.69 4.52
C GLY A 192 1.84 22.76 3.36
N GLY A 193 1.20 21.63 3.62
CA GLY A 193 1.00 20.51 2.71
C GLY A 193 0.10 20.81 1.51
N LEU A 194 -0.89 21.69 1.64
CA LEU A 194 -1.80 21.99 0.51
C LEU A 194 -1.07 22.56 -0.71
N ALA A 195 0.00 23.34 -0.52
CA ALA A 195 0.82 23.82 -1.63
C ALA A 195 1.60 22.67 -2.29
N THR A 196 1.99 21.66 -1.53
CA THR A 196 2.70 20.47 -2.02
C THR A 196 1.75 19.47 -2.66
N LEU A 197 0.51 19.37 -2.21
CA LEU A 197 -0.55 18.64 -2.90
C LEU A 197 -0.83 19.25 -4.28
N ARG A 198 -0.87 20.59 -4.36
CA ARG A 198 -0.97 21.28 -5.66
C ARG A 198 0.21 20.98 -6.57
N GLU A 199 1.44 20.86 -6.03
CA GLU A 199 2.63 20.45 -6.81
C GLU A 199 2.41 19.04 -7.40
N ALA A 200 1.89 18.09 -6.61
CA ALA A 200 1.59 16.72 -7.07
C ALA A 200 0.51 16.71 -8.18
N ILE A 201 -0.59 17.43 -8.00
CA ILE A 201 -1.64 17.58 -9.03
C ILE A 201 -1.10 18.24 -10.30
N ASP A 202 -0.25 19.25 -10.17
CA ASP A 202 0.39 19.95 -11.29
C ASP A 202 1.31 19.03 -12.11
N ILE A 203 1.85 17.94 -11.55
CA ILE A 203 2.62 16.96 -12.32
C ILE A 203 1.75 16.40 -13.44
N THR A 204 0.54 15.89 -13.12
CA THR A 204 -0.40 15.39 -14.12
C THR A 204 -0.77 16.49 -15.13
N ARG A 205 -1.12 17.67 -14.66
CA ARG A 205 -1.54 18.80 -15.52
C ARG A 205 -0.44 19.22 -16.51
N LYS A 206 0.84 19.15 -16.12
CA LYS A 206 1.98 19.59 -16.95
C LYS A 206 2.61 18.50 -17.81
N THR A 207 2.44 17.25 -17.44
CA THR A 207 3.13 16.11 -18.08
C THR A 207 2.18 15.12 -18.73
N GLY A 208 0.91 15.11 -18.32
CA GLY A 208 -0.05 14.07 -18.70
C GLY A 208 0.19 12.71 -18.02
N ALA A 209 1.09 12.66 -17.01
CA ALA A 209 1.36 11.44 -16.27
C ALA A 209 0.16 11.05 -15.41
N ALA A 210 -0.08 9.75 -15.28
CA ALA A 210 -0.95 9.20 -14.27
C ALA A 210 -0.28 9.32 -12.90
N VAL A 211 -0.95 9.91 -11.90
CA VAL A 211 -0.40 10.12 -10.55
C VAL A 211 -1.29 9.47 -9.51
N ASN A 212 -0.68 8.75 -8.57
CA ASN A 212 -1.29 8.27 -7.35
C ASN A 212 -0.76 9.10 -6.17
N ILE A 213 -1.65 9.83 -5.50
CA ILE A 213 -1.32 10.58 -4.28
C ILE A 213 -1.33 9.59 -3.12
N SER A 214 -0.18 9.42 -2.49
CA SER A 214 0.08 8.38 -1.51
C SER A 214 -0.47 8.74 -0.13
N HIS A 215 -0.95 7.72 0.61
CA HIS A 215 -1.29 7.70 2.05
C HIS A 215 -1.87 9.02 2.58
N LEU A 216 -2.93 9.52 1.93
CA LEU A 216 -3.50 10.87 2.12
C LEU A 216 -3.69 11.25 3.60
N THR A 217 -4.17 10.31 4.43
CA THR A 217 -4.38 10.51 5.86
C THR A 217 -3.11 10.95 6.58
N TYR A 218 -1.96 10.36 6.25
CA TYR A 218 -0.70 10.64 6.95
C TYR A 218 -0.10 12.00 6.62
N GLN A 219 -0.58 12.65 5.57
CA GLN A 219 -0.11 13.99 5.18
C GLN A 219 -1.15 15.09 5.41
N PHE A 220 -2.44 14.79 5.28
CA PHE A 220 -3.51 15.80 5.31
C PHE A 220 -4.58 15.52 6.37
N GLY A 221 -4.63 14.33 6.98
CA GLY A 221 -5.51 14.00 8.10
C GLY A 221 -5.08 14.64 9.43
N MET A 222 -4.49 15.83 9.38
CA MET A 222 -3.96 16.63 10.47
C MET A 222 -4.59 18.03 10.47
N GLY A 223 -5.90 18.11 10.27
CA GLY A 223 -6.66 19.35 10.19
C GLY A 223 -6.84 19.91 8.78
N MET A 224 -6.47 19.17 7.71
CA MET A 224 -6.50 19.62 6.32
C MET A 224 -7.23 18.67 5.36
N ALA A 225 -7.91 17.64 5.87
CA ALA A 225 -8.56 16.63 5.03
C ALA A 225 -9.58 17.23 4.07
N THR A 226 -10.47 18.06 4.55
CA THR A 226 -11.54 18.68 3.73
C THR A 226 -10.96 19.50 2.58
N GLU A 227 -9.96 20.35 2.84
CA GLU A 227 -9.31 21.17 1.81
C GLU A 227 -8.54 20.31 0.80
N ALA A 228 -7.84 19.27 1.27
CA ALA A 228 -7.13 18.34 0.40
C ALA A 228 -8.10 17.57 -0.50
N LEU A 229 -9.19 17.07 0.05
CA LEU A 229 -10.24 16.37 -0.70
C LEU A 229 -10.87 17.27 -1.76
N ASN A 230 -11.20 18.53 -1.43
CA ASN A 230 -11.73 19.49 -2.39
C ASN A 230 -10.76 19.72 -3.56
N MET A 231 -9.47 19.88 -3.29
CA MET A 231 -8.46 20.04 -4.34
C MET A 231 -8.34 18.81 -5.23
N ILE A 232 -8.47 17.62 -4.68
CA ILE A 232 -8.45 16.36 -5.43
C ILE A 232 -9.72 16.24 -6.28
N GLU A 233 -10.88 16.52 -5.71
CA GLU A 233 -12.18 16.48 -6.43
C GLU A 233 -12.18 17.46 -7.61
N GLU A 234 -11.72 18.69 -7.42
CA GLU A 234 -11.54 19.65 -8.51
C GLU A 234 -10.63 19.10 -9.62
N ALA A 235 -9.53 18.47 -9.26
CA ALA A 235 -8.60 17.87 -10.22
C ALA A 235 -9.22 16.68 -10.98
N LEU A 236 -10.04 15.86 -10.32
CA LEU A 236 -10.79 14.77 -10.94
C LEU A 236 -11.88 15.32 -11.89
N GLU A 237 -12.58 16.38 -11.51
CA GLU A 237 -13.55 17.09 -12.37
C GLU A 237 -12.90 17.73 -13.60
N GLU A 238 -11.65 18.18 -13.50
CA GLU A 238 -10.83 18.60 -14.65
C GLU A 238 -10.48 17.45 -15.61
N GLY A 239 -10.74 16.20 -15.21
CA GLY A 239 -10.38 14.99 -15.97
C GLY A 239 -8.90 14.62 -15.89
N LEU A 240 -8.19 15.07 -14.86
CA LEU A 240 -6.81 14.67 -14.63
C LEU A 240 -6.72 13.21 -14.17
N ASP A 241 -5.71 12.49 -14.64
CA ASP A 241 -5.49 11.09 -14.29
C ASP A 241 -4.83 10.96 -12.90
N ILE A 242 -5.63 11.16 -11.87
CA ILE A 242 -5.23 11.11 -10.46
C ILE A 242 -5.97 9.98 -9.76
N SER A 243 -5.26 9.25 -8.90
CA SER A 243 -5.82 8.34 -7.91
C SER A 243 -5.25 8.67 -6.54
N VAL A 244 -5.85 8.09 -5.51
CA VAL A 244 -5.47 8.36 -4.12
C VAL A 244 -5.48 7.05 -3.35
N ASP A 245 -4.49 6.83 -2.52
CA ASP A 245 -4.54 5.81 -1.49
C ASP A 245 -4.46 6.43 -0.08
N SER A 246 -4.90 5.68 0.92
CA SER A 246 -4.87 6.14 2.29
C SER A 246 -4.78 4.99 3.28
N GLY A 247 -4.02 5.23 4.35
CA GLY A 247 -3.99 4.40 5.54
C GLY A 247 -5.21 4.60 6.43
N LEU A 248 -5.26 3.85 7.53
CA LEU A 248 -6.41 3.80 8.46
C LEU A 248 -6.07 4.28 9.88
N TYR A 249 -4.87 4.75 10.09
CA TYR A 249 -4.40 5.17 11.41
C TYR A 249 -4.19 6.67 11.46
N SER A 250 -4.45 7.28 12.61
CA SER A 250 -4.21 8.71 12.85
C SER A 250 -2.74 9.04 13.14
N GLY A 251 -1.92 8.04 13.45
CA GLY A 251 -0.47 8.19 13.58
C GLY A 251 0.24 7.67 12.33
N PHE A 252 1.22 8.41 11.84
CA PHE A 252 2.13 7.95 10.81
C PHE A 252 3.42 7.38 11.41
N ALA A 253 4.18 6.60 10.63
CA ALA A 253 5.47 6.06 11.05
C ALA A 253 6.52 6.18 9.94
N THR A 254 7.72 6.62 10.32
CA THR A 254 8.89 6.62 9.43
C THR A 254 10.18 6.65 10.25
N ALA A 255 11.36 6.54 9.59
CA ALA A 255 12.65 6.64 10.26
C ALA A 255 12.80 7.99 10.96
N ILE A 256 13.16 7.96 12.25
CA ILE A 256 13.28 9.17 13.09
C ILE A 256 14.37 10.12 12.58
N GLY A 257 15.37 9.62 11.86
CA GLY A 257 16.42 10.41 11.21
C GLY A 257 16.02 11.03 9.87
N SER A 258 14.81 10.76 9.36
CA SER A 258 14.34 11.35 8.10
C SER A 258 14.10 12.85 8.19
N ALA A 259 13.97 13.52 7.02
CA ALA A 259 13.68 14.95 6.98
C ALA A 259 12.26 15.30 7.48
N VAL A 260 11.36 14.33 7.56
CA VAL A 260 10.03 14.49 8.17
C VAL A 260 10.11 15.02 9.60
N PHE A 261 11.13 14.54 10.35
CA PHE A 261 11.38 14.94 11.73
C PHE A 261 12.42 16.06 11.87
N ASP A 262 12.68 16.87 10.85
CA ASP A 262 13.61 18.00 10.97
C ASP A 262 13.10 19.10 11.91
N GLU A 263 13.99 20.01 12.26
CA GLU A 263 13.66 21.15 13.11
C GLU A 263 12.44 21.91 12.58
N GLY A 264 11.48 22.21 13.48
CA GLY A 264 10.20 22.84 13.14
C GLY A 264 9.06 21.86 12.90
N CYS A 265 9.28 20.54 12.89
CA CYS A 265 8.22 19.56 12.67
C CYS A 265 7.13 19.63 13.76
N LEU A 266 7.48 19.82 15.02
CA LEU A 266 6.53 19.91 16.12
C LEU A 266 5.63 21.15 16.02
N GLU A 267 6.20 22.31 15.67
CA GLU A 267 5.44 23.53 15.40
C GLU A 267 4.50 23.35 14.20
N LYS A 268 4.99 22.72 13.13
CA LYS A 268 4.20 22.40 11.94
C LYS A 268 2.98 21.55 12.28
N TRP A 269 3.13 20.57 13.18
CA TRP A 269 2.04 19.69 13.63
C TRP A 269 1.24 20.25 14.82
N GLY A 270 1.66 21.37 15.42
CA GLY A 270 1.00 21.95 16.60
C GLY A 270 1.07 21.07 17.85
N CYS A 271 2.15 20.30 18.01
CA CYS A 271 2.32 19.31 19.06
C CYS A 271 3.65 19.45 19.81
N ASP A 272 3.90 18.57 20.76
CA ASP A 272 5.15 18.45 21.50
C ASP A 272 5.78 17.05 21.37
N TYR A 273 6.96 16.86 21.94
CA TYR A 273 7.67 15.57 21.90
C TYR A 273 6.85 14.40 22.45
N ASN A 274 5.93 14.64 23.39
CA ASN A 274 5.09 13.59 23.96
C ASN A 274 4.04 13.05 22.99
N SER A 275 3.79 13.74 21.88
CA SER A 275 2.98 13.26 20.76
C SER A 275 3.73 12.26 19.88
N LEU A 276 5.04 12.10 20.06
CA LEU A 276 5.86 11.14 19.36
C LEU A 276 6.08 9.88 20.20
N ILE A 277 6.16 8.72 19.51
CA ILE A 277 6.41 7.41 20.14
C ILE A 277 7.59 6.76 19.42
N ALA A 278 8.50 6.11 20.17
CA ALA A 278 9.48 5.22 19.57
C ALA A 278 8.78 3.92 19.11
N GLY A 279 8.81 3.66 17.80
CA GLY A 279 8.20 2.46 17.20
C GLY A 279 9.04 1.22 17.39
N THR A 280 10.36 1.36 17.40
CA THR A 280 11.35 0.26 17.47
C THR A 280 12.49 0.57 18.47
N GLY A 281 13.43 -0.35 18.60
CA GLY A 281 14.67 -0.20 19.37
C GLY A 281 14.48 -0.12 20.87
N LYS A 282 15.50 0.42 21.53
CA LYS A 282 15.57 0.41 23.02
C LYS A 282 14.48 1.22 23.72
N TYR A 283 13.87 2.16 23.01
CA TYR A 283 12.79 3.00 23.53
C TYR A 283 11.41 2.60 23.03
N LYS A 284 11.29 1.44 22.35
CA LYS A 284 10.03 0.96 21.76
C LYS A 284 8.85 1.11 22.73
N GLY A 285 7.80 1.78 22.28
CA GLY A 285 6.57 2.02 23.04
C GLY A 285 6.64 3.20 24.01
N GLN A 286 7.79 3.88 24.16
CA GLN A 286 7.87 5.07 24.99
C GLN A 286 7.49 6.32 24.21
N ARG A 287 6.76 7.22 24.86
CA ARG A 287 6.58 8.58 24.36
C ARG A 287 7.90 9.33 24.50
N LEU A 288 8.21 10.18 23.52
CA LEU A 288 9.50 10.84 23.48
C LEU A 288 9.55 12.03 24.44
N THR A 289 10.73 12.26 25.01
CA THR A 289 11.15 13.56 25.54
C THR A 289 12.11 14.19 24.53
N LYS A 290 12.47 15.45 24.74
CA LYS A 290 13.45 16.13 23.89
C LYS A 290 14.78 15.35 23.84
N GLU A 291 15.25 14.89 25.00
CA GLU A 291 16.53 14.17 25.13
C GLU A 291 16.50 12.84 24.37
N ILE A 292 15.41 12.06 24.48
CA ILE A 292 15.24 10.79 23.74
C ILE A 292 15.17 11.07 22.24
N TYR A 293 14.42 12.08 21.82
CA TYR A 293 14.31 12.45 20.41
C TYR A 293 15.68 12.83 19.82
N GLU A 294 16.43 13.69 20.49
CA GLU A 294 17.77 14.11 20.05
C GLU A 294 18.76 12.93 20.01
N GLU A 295 18.66 12.01 20.97
CA GLU A 295 19.48 10.80 21.00
C GLU A 295 19.12 9.87 19.84
N LEU A 296 17.83 9.57 19.61
CA LEU A 296 17.39 8.72 18.51
C LEU A 296 17.84 9.28 17.17
N ARG A 297 17.64 10.56 16.91
CA ARG A 297 18.06 11.21 15.66
C ARG A 297 19.57 11.17 15.42
N ARG A 298 20.37 11.27 16.49
CA ARG A 298 21.84 11.29 16.41
C ARG A 298 22.42 9.88 16.31
N ASP A 299 21.99 8.96 17.18
CA ASP A 299 22.66 7.69 17.44
C ASP A 299 21.91 6.49 16.80
N TYR A 300 20.61 6.65 16.52
CA TYR A 300 19.73 5.59 16.00
C TYR A 300 18.77 6.12 14.91
N PRO A 301 19.29 6.80 13.86
CA PRO A 301 18.45 7.50 12.87
C PRO A 301 17.52 6.57 12.07
N GLU A 302 17.83 5.27 11.99
CA GLU A 302 17.03 4.27 11.28
C GLU A 302 15.86 3.72 12.11
N GLU A 303 15.83 4.02 13.43
CA GLU A 303 14.71 3.59 14.27
C GLU A 303 13.41 4.30 13.88
N THR A 304 12.30 3.60 14.07
CA THR A 304 10.98 4.15 13.73
C THR A 304 10.53 5.19 14.76
N GLY A 305 10.20 6.38 14.28
CA GLY A 305 9.40 7.36 14.98
C GLY A 305 7.94 7.31 14.54
N ILE A 306 7.00 7.38 15.48
CA ILE A 306 5.56 7.45 15.21
C ILE A 306 5.06 8.82 15.65
N GLY A 307 4.45 9.57 14.74
CA GLY A 307 3.80 10.85 15.01
C GLY A 307 2.30 10.67 15.26
N MET A 308 1.85 10.81 16.50
CA MET A 308 0.42 10.75 16.88
C MET A 308 -0.22 12.13 16.72
N VAL A 309 -0.35 12.59 15.48
CA VAL A 309 -0.71 13.98 15.13
C VAL A 309 -1.94 14.10 14.23
N GLY A 310 -2.47 12.99 13.73
CA GLY A 310 -3.67 12.97 12.89
C GLY A 310 -4.96 12.90 13.70
N GLU A 311 -6.06 13.29 13.07
CA GLU A 311 -7.41 13.30 13.63
C GLU A 311 -8.22 12.11 13.10
N GLU A 312 -8.72 11.26 13.99
CA GLU A 312 -9.47 10.05 13.60
C GLU A 312 -10.72 10.37 12.75
N SER A 313 -11.39 11.50 13.02
CA SER A 313 -12.54 11.96 12.22
C SER A 313 -12.15 12.22 10.76
N GLU A 314 -10.99 12.79 10.51
CA GLU A 314 -10.49 13.06 9.16
C GLU A 314 -10.03 11.79 8.44
N VAL A 315 -9.52 10.79 9.18
CA VAL A 315 -9.25 9.45 8.62
C VAL A 315 -10.53 8.88 8.02
N PHE A 316 -11.64 8.96 8.73
CA PHE A 316 -12.93 8.45 8.24
C PHE A 316 -13.49 9.31 7.10
N GLU A 317 -13.37 10.63 7.16
CA GLU A 317 -13.78 11.54 6.07
C GLU A 317 -13.08 11.18 4.75
N ILE A 318 -11.76 10.96 4.80
CA ILE A 318 -10.96 10.55 3.65
C ILE A 318 -11.41 9.16 3.15
N LEU A 319 -11.57 8.20 4.06
CA LEU A 319 -11.94 6.83 3.70
C LEU A 319 -13.41 6.66 3.31
N GLU A 320 -14.28 7.64 3.50
CA GLU A 320 -15.64 7.63 2.94
C GLU A 320 -15.67 7.96 1.44
N LYS A 321 -14.66 8.64 0.93
CA LYS A 321 -14.60 9.02 -0.48
C LYS A 321 -14.49 7.81 -1.39
N PRO A 322 -15.38 7.65 -2.40
CA PRO A 322 -15.45 6.43 -3.22
C PRO A 322 -14.22 6.22 -4.12
N TYR A 323 -13.42 7.25 -4.36
CA TYR A 323 -12.22 7.21 -5.18
C TYR A 323 -10.93 6.93 -4.37
N VAL A 324 -11.01 6.79 -3.05
CA VAL A 324 -9.84 6.50 -2.20
C VAL A 324 -9.66 4.99 -2.06
N MET A 325 -8.51 4.48 -2.46
CA MET A 325 -8.07 3.11 -2.23
C MET A 325 -7.52 2.97 -0.81
N VAL A 326 -7.59 1.77 -0.25
CA VAL A 326 -7.01 1.48 1.06
C VAL A 326 -5.63 0.88 0.87
N CYS A 327 -4.66 1.38 1.63
CA CYS A 327 -3.30 0.87 1.67
C CYS A 327 -2.82 0.65 3.09
N THR A 328 -1.75 -0.13 3.26
CA THR A 328 -1.10 -0.26 4.56
C THR A 328 -0.08 0.85 4.80
N ASP A 329 0.67 1.25 3.79
CA ASP A 329 1.96 1.96 3.92
C ASP A 329 2.92 1.17 4.83
N GLY A 330 2.77 -0.15 4.82
CA GLY A 330 3.43 -1.09 5.71
C GLY A 330 4.50 -1.92 5.02
N GLY A 331 5.20 -2.73 5.82
CA GLY A 331 6.33 -3.54 5.39
C GLY A 331 7.67 -3.05 5.91
N THR A 332 7.70 -1.89 6.54
CA THR A 332 8.88 -1.38 7.22
C THR A 332 9.09 -2.16 8.51
N LEU A 333 9.62 -3.36 8.37
CA LEU A 333 10.03 -4.17 9.51
C LEU A 333 11.44 -3.80 9.92
N TYR A 334 11.55 -3.32 11.14
CA TYR A 334 12.81 -3.00 11.80
C TYR A 334 13.01 -3.99 12.96
N ASP A 335 14.20 -4.01 13.52
CA ASP A 335 14.49 -4.72 14.76
C ASP A 335 14.09 -6.21 14.74
N ASN A 336 14.74 -7.00 13.89
CA ASN A 336 14.52 -8.44 13.69
C ASN A 336 13.14 -8.85 13.13
N GLY A 337 12.56 -8.00 12.30
CA GLY A 337 11.29 -8.30 11.62
C GLY A 337 10.04 -8.01 12.45
N ILE A 338 10.15 -7.23 13.52
CA ILE A 338 8.97 -6.84 14.33
C ILE A 338 8.41 -5.52 13.78
N PRO A 339 7.11 -5.49 13.38
CA PRO A 339 6.47 -4.27 12.93
C PRO A 339 6.56 -3.15 13.96
N GLY A 340 6.97 -1.96 13.50
CA GLY A 340 7.05 -0.76 14.34
C GLY A 340 5.72 -0.05 14.51
N HIS A 341 4.76 -0.31 13.62
CA HIS A 341 3.46 0.36 13.56
C HIS A 341 2.33 -0.68 13.34
N PRO A 342 1.12 -0.49 13.91
CA PRO A 342 0.03 -1.45 13.75
C PRO A 342 -0.53 -1.57 12.32
N GLN A 343 -0.20 -0.64 11.41
CA GLN A 343 -0.61 -0.71 10.00
C GLN A 343 -0.15 -1.98 9.30
N ASP A 344 1.01 -2.50 9.69
CA ASP A 344 1.62 -3.70 9.10
C ASP A 344 0.76 -4.95 9.30
N ALA A 345 0.02 -5.05 10.41
CA ALA A 345 -0.74 -6.24 10.79
C ALA A 345 -2.25 -6.01 10.97
N GLY A 346 -2.72 -4.75 10.92
CA GLY A 346 -4.09 -4.43 11.31
C GLY A 346 -4.94 -3.71 10.26
N THR A 347 -4.36 -3.10 9.22
CA THR A 347 -5.06 -2.15 8.33
C THR A 347 -6.36 -2.72 7.75
N TYR A 348 -6.32 -3.81 7.00
CA TYR A 348 -7.51 -4.30 6.31
C TYR A 348 -8.58 -4.87 7.26
N PRO A 349 -8.22 -5.67 8.27
CA PRO A 349 -9.19 -6.10 9.29
C PRO A 349 -9.83 -4.93 10.05
N LYS A 350 -9.05 -3.89 10.41
CA LYS A 350 -9.56 -2.66 11.02
C LYS A 350 -10.50 -1.92 10.08
N PHE A 351 -10.15 -1.79 8.80
CA PHE A 351 -11.00 -1.17 7.79
C PHE A 351 -12.37 -1.86 7.68
N PHE A 352 -12.36 -3.18 7.56
CA PHE A 352 -13.59 -3.98 7.49
C PHE A 352 -14.42 -3.87 8.78
N ARG A 353 -13.76 -3.94 9.94
CA ARG A 353 -14.42 -3.80 11.22
C ARG A 353 -15.05 -2.41 11.40
N THR A 354 -14.25 -1.37 11.26
CA THR A 354 -14.71 0.00 11.59
C THR A 354 -15.68 0.55 10.54
N MET A 355 -15.33 0.50 9.26
CA MET A 355 -16.12 1.16 8.21
C MET A 355 -17.39 0.40 7.84
N VAL A 356 -17.35 -0.94 7.90
CA VAL A 356 -18.50 -1.77 7.47
C VAL A 356 -19.28 -2.32 8.66
N LYS A 357 -18.61 -3.05 9.57
CA LYS A 357 -19.29 -3.83 10.62
C LYS A 357 -19.82 -2.95 11.76
N GLU A 358 -19.05 -1.98 12.24
CA GLU A 358 -19.39 -1.18 13.41
C GLU A 358 -20.08 0.14 13.04
N GLN A 359 -19.52 0.91 12.12
CA GLN A 359 -19.99 2.25 11.79
C GLN A 359 -20.94 2.30 10.59
N HIS A 360 -21.04 1.20 9.81
CA HIS A 360 -21.94 1.09 8.63
C HIS A 360 -21.81 2.25 7.63
N ARG A 361 -20.59 2.80 7.47
CA ARG A 361 -20.31 3.94 6.57
C ARG A 361 -20.34 3.52 5.11
N ILE A 362 -19.91 2.30 4.83
CA ILE A 362 -19.85 1.70 3.49
C ILE A 362 -20.32 0.24 3.52
N SER A 363 -20.71 -0.29 2.37
CA SER A 363 -21.08 -1.68 2.21
C SER A 363 -19.86 -2.60 2.08
N TRP A 364 -20.04 -3.92 2.29
CA TRP A 364 -19.01 -4.94 1.99
C TRP A 364 -18.52 -4.87 0.54
N MET A 365 -19.43 -4.60 -0.41
CA MET A 365 -19.09 -4.46 -1.82
C MET A 365 -18.11 -3.30 -2.04
N GLU A 366 -18.38 -2.15 -1.48
CA GLU A 366 -17.53 -0.96 -1.60
C GLU A 366 -16.19 -1.16 -0.88
N ALA A 367 -16.20 -1.76 0.32
CA ALA A 367 -14.97 -2.01 1.06
C ALA A 367 -14.04 -2.98 0.30
N ILE A 368 -14.57 -4.07 -0.22
CA ILE A 368 -13.82 -5.06 -1.00
C ILE A 368 -13.31 -4.43 -2.30
N ASP A 369 -14.13 -3.64 -2.99
CA ASP A 369 -13.74 -2.94 -4.23
C ASP A 369 -12.48 -2.09 -4.03
N ARG A 370 -12.44 -1.30 -2.96
CA ARG A 370 -11.32 -0.39 -2.65
C ARG A 370 -10.01 -1.09 -2.28
N CYS A 371 -10.08 -2.34 -1.87
CA CYS A 371 -8.93 -3.15 -1.51
C CYS A 371 -8.51 -4.13 -2.60
N THR A 372 -9.31 -4.30 -3.67
CA THR A 372 -9.09 -5.38 -4.64
C THR A 372 -9.21 -4.93 -6.09
N TYR A 373 -10.43 -4.67 -6.59
CA TYR A 373 -10.62 -4.34 -8.02
C TYR A 373 -10.16 -2.92 -8.37
N MET A 374 -10.38 -1.96 -7.50
CA MET A 374 -9.94 -0.59 -7.73
C MET A 374 -8.41 -0.49 -7.86
N PRO A 375 -7.57 -1.02 -6.94
CA PRO A 375 -6.12 -1.07 -7.15
C PRO A 375 -5.73 -1.96 -8.33
N ALA A 376 -6.41 -3.11 -8.59
CA ALA A 376 -6.15 -3.92 -9.78
C ALA A 376 -6.37 -3.13 -11.06
N LYS A 377 -7.48 -2.39 -11.15
CA LYS A 377 -7.80 -1.51 -12.27
C LYS A 377 -6.72 -0.43 -12.42
N ARG A 378 -6.33 0.23 -11.34
CA ARG A 378 -5.30 1.28 -11.36
C ARG A 378 -3.95 0.76 -11.86
N LEU A 379 -3.57 -0.46 -11.47
CA LEU A 379 -2.32 -1.11 -11.88
C LEU A 379 -2.43 -1.88 -13.21
N GLY A 380 -3.58 -1.88 -13.89
CA GLY A 380 -3.77 -2.59 -15.16
C GLY A 380 -3.77 -4.14 -15.03
N LEU A 381 -4.05 -4.69 -13.85
CA LEU A 381 -4.01 -6.12 -13.57
C LEU A 381 -5.30 -6.80 -14.04
N LYS A 382 -5.34 -7.27 -15.29
CA LYS A 382 -6.57 -7.77 -15.97
C LYS A 382 -7.20 -9.00 -15.30
N ASN A 383 -6.38 -9.86 -14.66
CA ASN A 383 -6.83 -11.15 -14.11
C ASN A 383 -6.87 -11.18 -12.58
N LYS A 384 -6.65 -10.05 -11.90
CA LYS A 384 -6.65 -9.93 -10.44
C LYS A 384 -7.75 -8.97 -9.97
N GLY A 385 -8.06 -8.99 -8.67
CA GLY A 385 -9.06 -8.11 -8.07
C GLY A 385 -10.51 -8.46 -8.45
N THR A 386 -10.78 -9.65 -8.97
CA THR A 386 -12.11 -10.11 -9.43
C THR A 386 -12.32 -11.60 -9.14
N ILE A 387 -13.58 -12.02 -8.98
CA ILE A 387 -13.97 -13.44 -8.90
C ILE A 387 -14.73 -13.80 -10.17
N GLU A 388 -13.99 -14.15 -11.22
CA GLU A 388 -14.57 -14.59 -12.49
C GLU A 388 -13.81 -15.79 -13.06
N VAL A 389 -14.48 -16.60 -13.90
CA VAL A 389 -13.83 -17.74 -14.56
C VAL A 389 -12.70 -17.23 -15.47
N GLY A 390 -11.51 -17.82 -15.29
CA GLY A 390 -10.27 -17.43 -15.96
C GLY A 390 -9.38 -16.47 -15.17
N ALA A 391 -9.89 -15.82 -14.11
CA ALA A 391 -9.08 -14.99 -13.24
C ALA A 391 -8.06 -15.83 -12.45
N ASP A 392 -7.01 -15.17 -11.97
CA ASP A 392 -6.08 -15.77 -11.01
C ASP A 392 -6.82 -16.11 -9.72
N ALA A 393 -6.55 -17.28 -9.15
CA ALA A 393 -7.18 -17.68 -7.90
C ALA A 393 -6.45 -17.04 -6.71
N ASP A 394 -6.44 -15.70 -6.68
CA ASP A 394 -6.06 -14.87 -5.52
C ASP A 394 -7.35 -14.60 -4.74
N ILE A 395 -7.53 -15.28 -3.62
CA ILE A 395 -8.80 -15.32 -2.91
C ILE A 395 -8.60 -15.09 -1.42
N LEU A 396 -9.42 -14.23 -0.85
CA LEU A 396 -9.58 -14.03 0.59
C LEU A 396 -10.93 -14.62 1.04
N ILE A 397 -10.88 -15.42 2.11
CA ILE A 397 -12.07 -15.95 2.80
C ILE A 397 -12.04 -15.50 4.25
N PHE A 398 -13.08 -14.79 4.68
CA PHE A 398 -13.16 -14.30 6.05
C PHE A 398 -14.58 -14.36 6.63
N ASP A 399 -14.66 -14.36 7.95
CA ASP A 399 -15.91 -14.31 8.70
C ASP A 399 -16.30 -12.84 8.96
N PRO A 400 -17.37 -12.31 8.31
CA PRO A 400 -17.77 -10.92 8.48
C PRO A 400 -18.30 -10.60 9.89
N LYS A 401 -18.66 -11.61 10.67
CA LYS A 401 -19.18 -11.43 12.03
C LYS A 401 -18.07 -11.21 13.06
N VAL A 402 -16.89 -11.84 12.82
CA VAL A 402 -15.79 -11.82 13.80
C VAL A 402 -14.54 -11.11 13.30
N ILE A 403 -14.53 -10.61 12.03
CA ILE A 403 -13.38 -9.89 11.50
C ILE A 403 -12.98 -8.74 12.44
N GLU A 404 -11.73 -8.74 12.87
CA GLU A 404 -11.21 -7.78 13.85
C GLU A 404 -9.69 -7.70 13.76
N ASP A 405 -9.16 -6.47 13.79
CA ASP A 405 -7.75 -6.20 14.02
C ASP A 405 -7.39 -6.39 15.49
N LYS A 406 -6.15 -6.79 15.76
CA LYS A 406 -5.60 -6.95 17.11
C LYS A 406 -4.32 -6.14 17.29
N ALA A 407 -3.75 -5.64 16.21
CA ALA A 407 -2.55 -4.80 16.25
C ALA A 407 -2.86 -3.43 16.85
N ASN A 408 -1.92 -2.91 17.64
CA ASN A 408 -2.04 -1.61 18.28
C ASN A 408 -0.69 -0.90 18.29
N TYR A 409 -0.68 0.41 18.53
CA TYR A 409 0.57 1.14 18.73
C TYR A 409 1.39 0.53 19.86
N PRO A 410 2.73 0.57 19.78
CA PRO A 410 3.60 -0.14 20.74
C PRO A 410 3.46 0.34 22.18
N CYS A 411 2.93 1.55 22.42
CA CYS A 411 2.61 2.06 23.75
C CYS A 411 1.29 1.51 24.32
N PHE A 412 0.44 0.88 23.49
CA PHE A 412 -0.87 0.35 23.90
C PHE A 412 -0.99 -1.16 23.73
N GLY A 413 -0.08 -1.81 23.01
CA GLY A 413 -0.14 -3.25 22.77
C GLY A 413 0.90 -3.77 21.79
N SER A 414 0.61 -4.92 21.18
CA SER A 414 1.47 -5.50 20.15
C SER A 414 1.17 -4.90 18.78
N THR A 415 2.19 -4.51 18.06
CA THR A 415 2.09 -4.01 16.67
C THR A 415 1.93 -5.12 15.64
N GLU A 416 2.21 -6.37 16.03
CA GLU A 416 2.23 -7.56 15.16
C GLU A 416 1.10 -8.56 15.46
N ALA A 417 0.17 -8.20 16.35
CA ALA A 417 -0.92 -9.09 16.75
C ALA A 417 -1.78 -9.44 15.53
N ARG A 418 -1.89 -10.76 15.28
CA ARG A 418 -2.63 -11.27 14.12
C ARG A 418 -4.11 -11.00 14.25
N PRO A 419 -4.79 -10.64 13.13
CA PRO A 419 -6.22 -10.39 13.12
C PRO A 419 -7.03 -11.65 13.39
N GLU A 420 -8.28 -11.46 13.80
CA GLU A 420 -9.29 -12.51 13.87
C GLU A 420 -10.21 -12.43 12.65
N GLY A 421 -10.85 -13.56 12.33
CA GLY A 421 -11.85 -13.66 11.26
C GLY A 421 -11.29 -14.05 9.88
N ILE A 422 -10.00 -13.89 9.60
CA ILE A 422 -9.39 -14.43 8.38
C ILE A 422 -9.36 -15.96 8.47
N GLN A 423 -9.97 -16.62 7.48
CA GLN A 423 -10.10 -18.08 7.45
C GLN A 423 -9.09 -18.73 6.51
N TYR A 424 -9.03 -18.24 5.26
CA TYR A 424 -8.13 -18.75 4.24
C TYR A 424 -7.69 -17.64 3.31
N VAL A 425 -6.45 -17.72 2.87
CA VAL A 425 -5.92 -16.88 1.78
C VAL A 425 -5.29 -17.79 0.73
N PHE A 426 -5.59 -17.54 -0.52
CA PHE A 426 -4.99 -18.22 -1.67
C PHE A 426 -4.27 -17.19 -2.54
N VAL A 427 -3.07 -17.54 -2.97
CA VAL A 427 -2.29 -16.77 -3.94
C VAL A 427 -2.03 -17.68 -5.13
N ASN A 428 -2.44 -17.26 -6.33
CA ASN A 428 -2.34 -18.06 -7.54
C ASN A 428 -2.85 -19.52 -7.38
N GLY A 429 -3.91 -19.70 -6.59
CA GLY A 429 -4.54 -20.98 -6.31
C GLY A 429 -3.87 -21.84 -5.24
N VAL A 430 -2.75 -21.39 -4.66
CA VAL A 430 -2.06 -22.06 -3.57
C VAL A 430 -2.50 -21.43 -2.24
N MET A 431 -2.91 -22.26 -1.28
CA MET A 431 -3.25 -21.78 0.07
C MET A 431 -2.01 -21.27 0.78
N THR A 432 -2.02 -20.01 1.17
CA THR A 432 -0.93 -19.32 1.90
C THR A 432 -1.26 -19.10 3.36
N VAL A 433 -2.56 -18.97 3.69
CA VAL A 433 -3.02 -18.81 5.10
C VAL A 433 -4.16 -19.77 5.38
N LYS A 434 -4.13 -20.39 6.58
CA LYS A 434 -5.19 -21.21 7.12
C LYS A 434 -5.44 -20.84 8.59
N GLY A 435 -6.53 -20.13 8.84
CA GLY A 435 -6.82 -19.58 10.17
C GLY A 435 -5.70 -18.63 10.63
N LYS A 436 -5.06 -18.96 11.74
CA LYS A 436 -3.92 -18.16 12.27
C LYS A 436 -2.55 -18.57 11.71
N GLU A 437 -2.48 -19.61 10.91
CA GLU A 437 -1.22 -20.14 10.37
C GLU A 437 -0.94 -19.53 8.98
N VAL A 438 0.25 -18.96 8.81
CA VAL A 438 0.82 -18.63 7.50
C VAL A 438 1.71 -19.79 7.08
N LEU A 439 1.39 -20.40 5.93
CA LEU A 439 2.06 -21.60 5.45
C LEU A 439 3.39 -21.22 4.77
N ASP A 440 4.36 -22.11 4.90
CA ASP A 440 5.67 -21.94 4.25
C ASP A 440 5.61 -22.45 2.79
N VAL A 441 5.13 -21.57 1.92
CA VAL A 441 4.93 -21.85 0.49
C VAL A 441 5.38 -20.67 -0.36
N ASN A 442 5.80 -20.94 -1.58
CA ASN A 442 6.16 -19.94 -2.59
C ASN A 442 5.04 -19.87 -3.64
N ALA A 443 3.96 -19.15 -3.34
CA ALA A 443 2.77 -19.07 -4.16
C ALA A 443 2.74 -17.85 -5.08
N GLY A 444 3.37 -16.76 -4.66
CA GLY A 444 3.44 -15.51 -5.38
C GLY A 444 4.59 -15.43 -6.37
N THR A 445 4.51 -14.45 -7.26
CA THR A 445 5.51 -14.20 -8.30
C THR A 445 5.76 -12.70 -8.43
N ILE A 446 6.89 -12.33 -9.06
CA ILE A 446 7.10 -10.97 -9.55
C ILE A 446 6.21 -10.75 -10.77
N ILE A 447 5.36 -9.73 -10.70
CA ILE A 447 4.54 -9.27 -11.82
C ILE A 447 5.28 -8.12 -12.50
N LYS A 448 5.94 -8.45 -13.60
CA LYS A 448 6.60 -7.43 -14.44
C LYS A 448 5.58 -6.77 -15.36
N ASP A 449 5.78 -5.48 -15.53
CA ASP A 449 4.80 -4.69 -16.24
C ASP A 449 4.77 -4.93 -17.74
N LYS A 450 3.56 -5.28 -18.15
CA LYS A 450 2.98 -4.80 -19.40
C LYS A 450 1.74 -3.96 -19.05
N CYS A 451 1.79 -3.23 -17.93
CA CYS A 451 0.63 -2.53 -17.39
C CYS A 451 0.32 -1.32 -18.27
N GLU A 452 -0.79 -1.40 -18.99
CA GLU A 452 -1.45 -0.22 -19.54
C GLU A 452 -2.16 0.45 -18.37
N VAL A 453 -1.70 1.60 -17.91
CA VAL A 453 -2.37 2.40 -16.88
C VAL A 453 -3.74 2.81 -17.40
N TRP A 454 -4.80 2.41 -16.70
CA TRP A 454 -6.17 2.74 -17.06
C TRP A 454 -6.47 4.17 -16.61
N LYS A 455 -7.09 4.95 -17.49
CA LYS A 455 -7.68 6.22 -17.08
C LYS A 455 -8.94 5.97 -16.27
N TRP A 456 -9.19 6.79 -15.27
CA TRP A 456 -10.46 6.81 -14.57
C TRP A 456 -11.53 7.32 -15.54
N GLU A 457 -12.56 6.50 -15.81
CA GLU A 457 -13.80 6.92 -16.48
C GLU A 457 -14.84 7.27 -15.43
#